data_0fd34466c069dc34342ca51a89d6e9af
#
_entry.id   0fd34466c069dc34342ca51a89d6e9af
#
_cell.length_a   1.000
_cell.length_b   1.000
_cell.length_c   1.000
_cell.angle_alpha   90.00
_cell.angle_beta   90.00
_cell.angle_gamma   90.00
#
_symmetry.space_group_name_H-M   'P 1'
#
loop_
_entity.id
_entity.type
_entity.pdbx_description
1 polymer ?
#
loop_
_entity_poly.entity_id
_entity_poly.type
_entity_poly.pdbx_seq_one_letter_code
_entity_poly.pdbx_strand_id
1 'polypeptide(L)'
;EILISAGARPLIYAVYTTLLDAGDTVLFPLPSWNNNHYCHMAGAKPVMVETSPENFFMPSADELAPHIKDASLVSLCSPLNPTGTVFTRHQLESICDLVLEENRRREGTRKPLYVMYDQIYWMLTFGETRHYNPVSLRPEMKEYTIFIDGISKSLAATGVRVGWSFGPTYVIDKMKAILSHVGAWAPKAEQVATAKYLSMDDALNSYITNFKSEISQRLEYFYKGFRKLRESGFKVDVIAPQAAIYLTVKFDLC
;
A
#
# COMPACT_ATOMS: atom_id res chain seq x y z
N GLU A 1 11.68 13.91 2.91
CA GLU A 1 10.83 15.08 2.62
C GLU A 1 9.37 14.63 2.47
N ILE A 2 8.41 15.60 2.55
CA ILE A 2 6.96 15.32 2.45
C ILE A 2 6.38 16.13 1.28
N LEU A 3 5.55 15.47 0.46
CA LEU A 3 4.82 16.06 -0.65
C LEU A 3 3.31 15.86 -0.44
N ILE A 4 2.53 16.94 -0.47
CA ILE A 4 1.07 16.89 -0.35
C ILE A 4 0.43 17.01 -1.73
N SER A 5 -0.63 16.24 -1.99
CA SER A 5 -1.32 16.20 -3.27
C SER A 5 -2.84 15.98 -3.10
N ALA A 6 -3.58 16.08 -4.20
CA ALA A 6 -5.02 15.84 -4.28
C ALA A 6 -5.40 14.36 -4.07
N GLY A 7 -5.02 13.80 -2.93
CA GLY A 7 -5.16 12.39 -2.57
C GLY A 7 -4.01 11.52 -3.06
N ALA A 8 -4.08 10.21 -2.81
CA ALA A 8 -3.00 9.26 -3.09
C ALA A 8 -2.75 9.00 -4.60
N ARG A 9 -3.78 9.03 -5.44
CA ARG A 9 -3.64 8.67 -6.87
C ARG A 9 -2.64 9.49 -7.66
N PRO A 10 -2.62 10.84 -7.58
CA PRO A 10 -1.59 11.64 -8.24
C PRO A 10 -0.19 11.32 -7.73
N LEU A 11 -0.04 10.97 -6.44
CA LEU A 11 1.23 10.57 -5.86
C LEU A 11 1.74 9.26 -6.45
N ILE A 12 0.88 8.23 -6.57
CA ILE A 12 1.22 6.97 -7.22
C ILE A 12 1.67 7.22 -8.67
N TYR A 13 0.89 8.01 -9.43
CA TYR A 13 1.27 8.41 -10.78
C TYR A 13 2.65 9.08 -10.81
N ALA A 14 2.91 10.00 -9.89
CA ALA A 14 4.20 10.69 -9.81
C ALA A 14 5.36 9.74 -9.46
N VAL A 15 5.16 8.74 -8.61
CA VAL A 15 6.17 7.70 -8.34
C VAL A 15 6.54 6.97 -9.61
N TYR A 16 5.55 6.47 -10.35
CA TYR A 16 5.79 5.72 -11.59
C TYR A 16 6.50 6.57 -12.64
N THR A 17 6.05 7.81 -12.87
CA THR A 17 6.64 8.71 -13.86
C THR A 17 7.99 9.29 -13.44
N THR A 18 8.32 9.29 -12.15
CA THR A 18 9.63 9.76 -11.65
C THR A 18 10.69 8.67 -11.72
N LEU A 19 10.34 7.43 -11.40
CA LEU A 19 11.29 6.35 -11.18
C LEU A 19 11.51 5.47 -12.42
N LEU A 20 10.56 5.46 -13.35
CA LEU A 20 10.55 4.52 -14.48
C LEU A 20 10.77 5.21 -15.80
N ASP A 21 11.60 4.59 -16.61
CA ASP A 21 11.69 4.83 -18.05
C ASP A 21 10.84 3.81 -18.82
N ALA A 22 10.51 4.12 -20.07
CA ALA A 22 9.79 3.17 -20.91
C ALA A 22 10.58 1.86 -21.05
N GLY A 23 9.90 0.75 -20.78
CA GLY A 23 10.49 -0.59 -20.79
C GLY A 23 11.07 -1.06 -19.45
N ASP A 24 11.16 -0.20 -18.44
CA ASP A 24 11.48 -0.63 -17.07
C ASP A 24 10.48 -1.62 -16.51
N THR A 25 10.92 -2.44 -15.58
CA THR A 25 10.09 -3.48 -14.97
C THR A 25 9.56 -3.03 -13.61
N VAL A 26 8.27 -3.22 -13.39
CA VAL A 26 7.59 -3.05 -12.10
C VAL A 26 7.11 -4.38 -11.59
N LEU A 27 7.55 -4.73 -10.40
CA LEU A 27 7.19 -5.97 -9.71
C LEU A 27 6.10 -5.69 -8.68
N PHE A 28 4.99 -6.44 -8.72
CA PHE A 28 3.92 -6.33 -7.73
C PHE A 28 3.17 -7.65 -7.56
N PRO A 29 2.66 -7.93 -6.32
CA PRO A 29 1.89 -9.15 -6.05
C PRO A 29 0.48 -9.07 -6.64
N LEU A 30 -0.14 -10.24 -6.86
CA LEU A 30 -1.55 -10.39 -7.14
C LEU A 30 -2.25 -11.11 -5.97
N PRO A 31 -3.49 -10.70 -5.61
CA PRO A 31 -4.26 -9.60 -6.20
C PRO A 31 -3.70 -8.22 -5.83
N SER A 32 -3.96 -7.24 -6.68
CA SER A 32 -3.42 -5.90 -6.53
C SER A 32 -4.38 -4.85 -7.08
N TRP A 33 -4.27 -3.62 -6.59
CA TRP A 33 -5.11 -2.53 -7.05
C TRP A 33 -4.36 -1.63 -8.03
N ASN A 34 -4.83 -1.60 -9.29
CA ASN A 34 -4.45 -0.63 -10.35
C ASN A 34 -2.97 -0.53 -10.76
N ASN A 35 -2.05 -1.35 -10.27
CA ASN A 35 -0.64 -1.28 -10.66
C ASN A 35 -0.42 -1.48 -12.17
N ASN A 36 -1.20 -2.35 -12.80
CA ASN A 36 -1.18 -2.57 -14.25
C ASN A 36 -1.52 -1.30 -15.05
N HIS A 37 -2.46 -0.47 -14.59
CA HIS A 37 -2.80 0.80 -15.25
C HIS A 37 -1.66 1.81 -15.16
N TYR A 38 -1.00 1.90 -14.01
CA TYR A 38 0.15 2.79 -13.83
C TYR A 38 1.35 2.32 -14.65
N CYS A 39 1.59 1.00 -14.76
CA CYS A 39 2.59 0.45 -15.68
C CYS A 39 2.30 0.86 -17.13
N HIS A 40 1.05 0.73 -17.56
CA HIS A 40 0.64 1.14 -18.92
C HIS A 40 0.90 2.63 -19.16
N MET A 41 0.50 3.50 -18.21
CA MET A 41 0.73 4.95 -18.34
C MET A 41 2.19 5.35 -18.37
N ALA A 42 3.06 4.61 -17.67
CA ALA A 42 4.51 4.85 -17.64
C ALA A 42 5.27 4.14 -18.77
N GLY A 43 4.60 3.34 -19.60
CA GLY A 43 5.26 2.49 -20.60
C GLY A 43 6.14 1.40 -19.99
N ALA A 44 5.90 1.04 -18.72
CA ALA A 44 6.66 0.06 -17.98
C ALA A 44 6.11 -1.37 -18.18
N LYS A 45 6.94 -2.38 -17.97
CA LYS A 45 6.59 -3.80 -18.05
C LYS A 45 6.12 -4.28 -16.69
N PRO A 46 4.86 -4.76 -16.55
CA PRO A 46 4.40 -5.37 -15.32
C PRO A 46 4.98 -6.79 -15.17
N VAL A 47 5.53 -7.11 -14.02
CA VAL A 47 5.79 -8.47 -13.57
C VAL A 47 4.90 -8.73 -12.36
N MET A 48 3.93 -9.61 -12.55
CA MET A 48 2.91 -9.95 -11.58
C MET A 48 3.30 -11.24 -10.87
N VAL A 49 3.43 -11.18 -9.54
CA VAL A 49 3.73 -12.34 -8.70
C VAL A 49 2.45 -12.86 -8.11
N GLU A 50 2.08 -14.08 -8.48
CA GLU A 50 0.93 -14.74 -7.89
C GLU A 50 1.19 -15.03 -6.42
N THR A 51 0.22 -14.70 -5.57
CA THR A 51 0.22 -15.02 -4.15
C THR A 51 -0.97 -15.90 -3.81
N SER A 52 -0.93 -16.53 -2.65
CA SER A 52 -1.90 -17.53 -2.27
C SER A 52 -2.65 -17.19 -0.97
N PRO A 53 -3.84 -17.76 -0.73
CA PRO A 53 -4.58 -17.58 0.51
C PRO A 53 -3.85 -18.11 1.73
N GLU A 54 -2.93 -19.08 1.59
CA GLU A 54 -2.11 -19.62 2.67
C GLU A 54 -1.19 -18.57 3.28
N ASN A 55 -0.72 -17.62 2.47
CA ASN A 55 0.07 -16.44 2.89
C ASN A 55 -0.80 -15.18 3.04
N PHE A 56 -2.12 -15.32 3.13
CA PHE A 56 -3.06 -14.19 3.17
C PHE A 56 -2.90 -13.22 1.98
N PHE A 57 -2.50 -13.73 0.82
CA PHE A 57 -2.18 -12.97 -0.39
C PHE A 57 -1.07 -11.91 -0.20
N MET A 58 -0.26 -12.03 0.83
CA MET A 58 0.93 -11.19 1.01
C MET A 58 2.14 -11.90 0.44
N PRO A 59 2.95 -11.26 -0.43
CA PRO A 59 4.10 -11.91 -1.02
C PRO A 59 5.19 -12.21 0.00
N SER A 60 5.91 -13.29 -0.23
CA SER A 60 7.17 -13.61 0.46
C SER A 60 8.38 -13.06 -0.31
N ALA A 61 9.52 -12.97 0.36
CA ALA A 61 10.78 -12.63 -0.30
C ALA A 61 11.18 -13.67 -1.37
N ASP A 62 10.92 -14.96 -1.12
CA ASP A 62 11.24 -16.05 -2.05
C ASP A 62 10.42 -15.96 -3.35
N GLU A 63 9.15 -15.54 -3.27
CA GLU A 63 8.31 -15.31 -4.45
C GLU A 63 8.77 -14.09 -5.27
N LEU A 64 9.34 -13.07 -4.64
CA LEU A 64 9.85 -11.87 -5.31
C LEU A 64 11.28 -12.07 -5.87
N ALA A 65 12.11 -12.85 -5.21
CA ALA A 65 13.54 -13.00 -5.50
C ALA A 65 13.88 -13.34 -6.97
N PRO A 66 13.15 -14.23 -7.68
CA PRO A 66 13.45 -14.55 -9.08
C PRO A 66 13.37 -13.35 -10.02
N HIS A 67 12.61 -12.31 -9.65
CA HIS A 67 12.29 -11.14 -10.48
C HIS A 67 12.98 -9.85 -10.03
N ILE A 68 13.55 -9.84 -8.82
CA ILE A 68 14.03 -8.61 -8.17
C ILE A 68 15.16 -7.93 -8.92
N LYS A 69 16.05 -8.72 -9.55
CA LYS A 69 17.23 -8.21 -10.27
C LYS A 69 16.88 -7.36 -11.49
N ASP A 70 15.72 -7.59 -12.11
CA ASP A 70 15.29 -6.90 -13.33
C ASP A 70 14.28 -5.77 -13.01
N ALA A 71 13.76 -5.72 -11.79
CA ALA A 71 12.80 -4.70 -11.37
C ALA A 71 13.46 -3.34 -11.13
N SER A 72 12.80 -2.27 -11.52
CA SER A 72 13.13 -0.88 -11.16
C SER A 72 12.29 -0.38 -10.00
N LEU A 73 11.10 -0.95 -9.84
CA LEU A 73 10.16 -0.62 -8.77
C LEU A 73 9.49 -1.89 -8.26
N VAL A 74 9.40 -2.04 -6.93
CA VAL A 74 8.51 -2.99 -6.25
C VAL A 74 7.34 -2.20 -5.67
N SER A 75 6.12 -2.52 -6.09
CA SER A 75 4.92 -1.86 -5.57
C SER A 75 4.22 -2.76 -4.56
N LEU A 76 4.20 -2.34 -3.30
CA LEU A 76 3.59 -3.05 -2.18
C LEU A 76 2.47 -2.22 -1.57
N CYS A 77 1.43 -2.90 -1.08
CA CYS A 77 0.33 -2.28 -0.36
C CYS A 77 0.05 -3.06 0.93
N SER A 78 0.04 -2.36 2.06
CA SER A 78 -0.36 -2.95 3.35
C SER A 78 -0.96 -1.88 4.27
N PRO A 79 -2.17 -2.10 4.77
CA PRO A 79 -3.11 -3.20 4.49
C PRO A 79 -3.49 -3.29 3.00
N LEU A 80 -3.61 -4.53 2.49
CA LEU A 80 -3.77 -4.77 1.06
C LEU A 80 -5.20 -4.50 0.57
N ASN A 81 -5.30 -3.79 -0.52
CA ASN A 81 -6.49 -3.73 -1.36
C ASN A 81 -6.29 -4.70 -2.55
N PRO A 82 -7.11 -5.75 -2.71
CA PRO A 82 -8.50 -5.89 -2.25
C PRO A 82 -8.72 -6.84 -1.05
N THR A 83 -7.72 -7.43 -0.45
CA THR A 83 -7.89 -8.57 0.45
C THR A 83 -8.15 -8.18 1.91
N GLY A 84 -7.75 -6.98 2.35
CA GLY A 84 -7.84 -6.56 3.74
C GLY A 84 -6.81 -7.23 4.65
N THR A 85 -5.77 -7.80 4.09
CA THR A 85 -4.70 -8.51 4.79
C THR A 85 -3.47 -7.62 5.00
N VAL A 86 -2.55 -8.02 5.88
CA VAL A 86 -1.35 -7.26 6.21
C VAL A 86 -0.10 -8.12 6.18
N PHE A 87 1.05 -7.52 5.94
CA PHE A 87 2.33 -8.19 6.17
C PHE A 87 2.51 -8.56 7.63
N THR A 88 2.99 -9.75 7.87
CA THR A 88 3.64 -10.07 9.14
C THR A 88 4.98 -9.32 9.21
N ARG A 89 5.49 -9.12 10.43
CA ARG A 89 6.81 -8.53 10.64
C ARG A 89 7.88 -9.24 9.84
N HIS A 90 7.94 -10.57 9.95
CA HIS A 90 8.94 -11.40 9.30
C HIS A 90 8.89 -11.32 7.77
N GLN A 91 7.68 -11.38 7.16
CA GLN A 91 7.55 -11.25 5.71
C GLN A 91 8.12 -9.92 5.20
N LEU A 92 7.76 -8.81 5.86
CA LEU A 92 8.22 -7.50 5.42
C LEU A 92 9.73 -7.29 5.69
N GLU A 93 10.26 -7.79 6.81
CA GLU A 93 11.71 -7.79 7.10
C GLU A 93 12.49 -8.52 6.01
N SER A 94 12.07 -9.72 5.62
CA SER A 94 12.73 -10.52 4.57
C SER A 94 12.68 -9.82 3.20
N ILE A 95 11.58 -9.15 2.86
CA ILE A 95 11.49 -8.36 1.61
C ILE A 95 12.42 -7.15 1.68
N CYS A 96 12.50 -6.46 2.81
CA CYS A 96 13.45 -5.36 2.98
C CYS A 96 14.89 -5.83 2.81
N ASP A 97 15.26 -6.95 3.42
CA ASP A 97 16.59 -7.53 3.30
C ASP A 97 16.94 -7.88 1.84
N LEU A 98 15.99 -8.47 1.10
CA LEU A 98 16.12 -8.75 -0.32
C LEU A 98 16.35 -7.49 -1.16
N VAL A 99 15.59 -6.41 -0.90
CA VAL A 99 15.74 -5.12 -1.61
C VAL A 99 17.08 -4.47 -1.29
N LEU A 100 17.51 -4.49 -0.03
CA LEU A 100 18.79 -3.91 0.38
C LEU A 100 19.98 -4.69 -0.22
N GLU A 101 19.89 -6.02 -0.26
CA GLU A 101 20.93 -6.84 -0.91
C GLU A 101 21.02 -6.54 -2.40
N GLU A 102 19.88 -6.44 -3.09
CA GLU A 102 19.87 -6.10 -4.51
C GLU A 102 20.43 -4.69 -4.77
N ASN A 103 20.12 -3.71 -3.91
CA ASN A 103 20.66 -2.36 -4.05
C ASN A 103 22.19 -2.31 -3.84
N ARG A 104 22.74 -3.12 -2.92
CA ARG A 104 24.20 -3.28 -2.78
C ARG A 104 24.84 -3.84 -4.05
N ARG A 105 24.19 -4.80 -4.73
CA ARG A 105 24.69 -5.35 -6.00
C ARG A 105 24.65 -4.32 -7.13
N ARG A 106 23.72 -3.36 -7.10
CA ARG A 106 23.55 -2.33 -8.14
C ARG A 106 24.48 -1.14 -7.97
N GLU A 107 25.08 -0.97 -6.81
CA GLU A 107 25.88 0.20 -6.46
C GLU A 107 26.93 0.49 -7.54
N GLY A 108 26.92 1.72 -8.07
CA GLY A 108 27.81 2.16 -9.15
C GLY A 108 27.59 1.56 -10.54
N THR A 109 26.61 0.65 -10.72
CA THR A 109 26.40 -0.05 -12.00
C THR A 109 25.01 0.13 -12.60
N ARG A 110 23.98 0.28 -11.77
CA ARG A 110 22.58 0.42 -12.20
C ARG A 110 21.85 1.39 -11.30
N LYS A 111 20.69 1.91 -11.78
CA LYS A 111 19.80 2.69 -10.92
C LYS A 111 19.29 1.84 -9.75
N PRO A 112 19.05 2.47 -8.59
CA PRO A 112 18.52 1.76 -7.42
C PRO A 112 17.16 1.11 -7.70
N LEU A 113 16.88 0.04 -6.99
CA LEU A 113 15.55 -0.56 -6.87
C LEU A 113 14.77 0.18 -5.79
N TYR A 114 13.62 0.72 -6.14
CA TYR A 114 12.76 1.41 -5.20
C TYR A 114 11.58 0.54 -4.76
N VAL A 115 11.05 0.87 -3.59
CA VAL A 115 9.79 0.32 -3.09
C VAL A 115 8.78 1.46 -2.98
N MET A 116 7.67 1.37 -3.69
CA MET A 116 6.48 2.15 -3.37
C MET A 116 5.67 1.39 -2.33
N TYR A 117 5.45 1.99 -1.18
CA TYR A 117 4.71 1.39 -0.06
C TYR A 117 3.41 2.16 0.17
N ASP A 118 2.31 1.64 -0.38
CA ASP A 118 0.97 2.20 -0.18
C ASP A 118 0.42 1.72 1.17
N GLN A 119 0.30 2.65 2.10
CA GLN A 119 -0.22 2.38 3.45
C GLN A 119 -1.51 3.15 3.75
N ILE A 120 -2.30 3.50 2.74
CA ILE A 120 -3.51 4.32 2.90
C ILE A 120 -4.53 3.78 3.90
N TYR A 121 -4.44 2.51 4.27
CA TYR A 121 -5.31 1.83 5.25
C TYR A 121 -4.63 1.56 6.60
N TRP A 122 -3.41 2.00 6.85
CA TRP A 122 -2.60 1.59 8.01
C TRP A 122 -3.25 1.79 9.37
N MET A 123 -4.08 2.82 9.52
CA MET A 123 -4.82 3.08 10.76
C MET A 123 -5.99 2.10 10.98
N LEU A 124 -6.45 1.40 9.95
CA LEU A 124 -7.62 0.52 9.98
C LEU A 124 -7.19 -0.95 10.16
N THR A 125 -6.49 -1.26 11.23
CA THR A 125 -6.17 -2.63 11.65
C THR A 125 -7.12 -3.05 12.79
N PHE A 126 -7.47 -4.35 12.86
CA PHE A 126 -8.45 -4.87 13.81
C PHE A 126 -7.82 -5.92 14.74
N GLY A 127 -8.39 -6.06 15.95
CA GLY A 127 -7.91 -7.02 16.96
C GLY A 127 -6.42 -6.83 17.26
N GLU A 128 -5.67 -7.92 17.26
CA GLU A 128 -4.23 -7.94 17.51
C GLU A 128 -3.37 -7.62 16.28
N THR A 129 -4.00 -7.35 15.13
CA THR A 129 -3.29 -7.05 13.89
C THR A 129 -2.51 -5.75 13.99
N ARG A 130 -1.23 -5.81 13.64
CA ARG A 130 -0.32 -4.65 13.63
C ARG A 130 0.13 -4.33 12.22
N HIS A 131 0.17 -3.04 11.91
CA HIS A 131 0.80 -2.54 10.69
C HIS A 131 2.31 -2.38 10.91
N TYR A 132 3.09 -2.82 9.93
CA TYR A 132 4.54 -2.62 9.87
C TYR A 132 4.89 -1.84 8.59
N ASN A 133 5.97 -1.09 8.64
CA ASN A 133 6.49 -0.40 7.47
C ASN A 133 7.98 -0.67 7.26
N PRO A 134 8.49 -0.60 6.02
CA PRO A 134 9.86 -0.96 5.69
C PRO A 134 10.92 -0.25 6.53
N VAL A 135 10.77 1.06 6.72
CA VAL A 135 11.79 1.89 7.39
C VAL A 135 11.85 1.63 8.89
N SER A 136 10.72 1.32 9.54
CA SER A 136 10.72 0.96 10.96
C SER A 136 11.37 -0.40 11.25
N LEU A 137 11.40 -1.28 10.26
CA LEU A 137 12.00 -2.62 10.36
C LEU A 137 13.48 -2.64 9.93
N ARG A 138 13.80 -1.86 8.89
CA ARG A 138 15.16 -1.69 8.34
C ARG A 138 15.37 -0.21 8.02
N PRO A 139 16.04 0.56 8.92
CA PRO A 139 16.22 2.01 8.74
C PRO A 139 16.86 2.41 7.41
N GLU A 140 17.71 1.56 6.84
CA GLU A 140 18.36 1.78 5.55
C GLU A 140 17.35 1.86 4.39
N MET A 141 16.19 1.25 4.53
CA MET A 141 15.10 1.34 3.55
C MET A 141 14.60 2.77 3.31
N LYS A 142 14.93 3.73 4.17
CA LYS A 142 14.59 5.15 3.98
C LYS A 142 15.12 5.72 2.66
N GLU A 143 16.23 5.19 2.15
CA GLU A 143 16.84 5.64 0.89
C GLU A 143 16.13 5.06 -0.35
N TYR A 144 15.29 4.05 -0.17
CA TYR A 144 14.68 3.29 -1.26
C TYR A 144 13.14 3.22 -1.17
N THR A 145 12.52 3.74 -0.12
CA THR A 145 11.07 3.62 0.08
C THR A 145 10.36 4.95 -0.15
N ILE A 146 9.33 4.91 -1.00
CA ILE A 146 8.39 6.01 -1.20
C ILE A 146 7.05 5.58 -0.60
N PHE A 147 6.64 6.26 0.46
CA PHE A 147 5.37 6.01 1.11
C PHE A 147 4.25 6.79 0.44
N ILE A 148 3.09 6.14 0.33
CA ILE A 148 1.84 6.75 -0.12
C ILE A 148 0.82 6.63 1.00
N ASP A 149 0.21 7.77 1.38
CA ASP A 149 -0.75 7.83 2.47
C ASP A 149 -1.75 8.98 2.28
N GLY A 150 -2.71 9.13 3.19
CA GLY A 150 -3.69 10.21 3.19
C GLY A 150 -4.93 9.91 4.01
N ILE A 151 -5.82 10.88 4.06
CA ILE A 151 -7.04 10.81 4.89
C ILE A 151 -8.21 10.07 4.24
N SER A 152 -8.08 9.72 2.96
CA SER A 152 -9.21 9.21 2.14
C SER A 152 -9.88 7.99 2.74
N LYS A 153 -9.13 7.12 3.40
CA LYS A 153 -9.61 5.83 3.93
C LYS A 153 -9.69 5.84 5.44
N SER A 154 -8.59 6.18 6.11
CA SER A 154 -8.53 6.21 7.57
C SER A 154 -9.55 7.16 8.22
N LEU A 155 -9.90 8.25 7.54
CA LEU A 155 -10.88 9.22 8.03
C LEU A 155 -12.18 9.24 7.19
N ALA A 156 -12.42 8.24 6.33
CA ALA A 156 -13.55 8.20 5.41
C ALA A 156 -13.72 9.49 4.56
N ALA A 157 -12.62 10.20 4.32
CA ALA A 157 -12.59 11.54 3.75
C ALA A 157 -12.20 11.55 2.26
N THR A 158 -12.72 10.59 1.48
CA THR A 158 -12.36 10.38 0.08
C THR A 158 -12.58 11.64 -0.78
N GLY A 159 -13.64 12.39 -0.52
CA GLY A 159 -14.00 13.61 -1.27
C GLY A 159 -13.14 14.83 -0.91
N VAL A 160 -12.47 14.86 0.23
CA VAL A 160 -11.64 15.98 0.71
C VAL A 160 -10.36 16.16 -0.12
N ARG A 161 -9.88 15.09 -0.75
CA ARG A 161 -8.73 15.10 -1.66
C ARG A 161 -7.42 15.57 -1.03
N VAL A 162 -7.06 15.04 0.14
CA VAL A 162 -5.76 15.28 0.78
C VAL A 162 -5.03 13.96 0.97
N GLY A 163 -3.84 13.86 0.38
CA GLY A 163 -2.91 12.77 0.54
C GLY A 163 -1.49 13.27 0.57
N TRP A 164 -0.58 12.45 1.01
CA TRP A 164 0.83 12.78 1.10
C TRP A 164 1.71 11.59 0.75
N SER A 165 2.91 11.92 0.30
CA SER A 165 4.01 10.98 0.08
C SER A 165 5.24 11.47 0.82
N PHE A 166 6.05 10.54 1.31
CA PHE A 166 7.35 10.85 1.90
C PHE A 166 8.36 9.78 1.50
N GLY A 167 9.61 10.20 1.39
CA GLY A 167 10.70 9.34 0.92
C GLY A 167 11.98 10.14 0.68
N PRO A 168 12.93 9.60 -0.10
CA PRO A 168 14.18 10.26 -0.42
C PRO A 168 13.94 11.64 -1.05
N THR A 169 14.63 12.66 -0.55
CA THR A 169 14.40 14.06 -0.95
C THR A 169 14.45 14.27 -2.46
N TYR A 170 15.47 13.70 -3.12
CA TYR A 170 15.62 13.86 -4.58
C TYR A 170 14.49 13.20 -5.39
N VAL A 171 13.85 12.14 -4.89
CA VAL A 171 12.67 11.53 -5.53
C VAL A 171 11.46 12.43 -5.31
N ILE A 172 11.25 12.88 -4.08
CA ILE A 172 10.14 13.77 -3.71
C ILE A 172 10.18 15.08 -4.48
N ASP A 173 11.37 15.67 -4.69
CA ASP A 173 11.54 16.89 -5.49
C ASP A 173 11.13 16.69 -6.95
N LYS A 174 11.48 15.56 -7.57
CA LYS A 174 11.07 15.22 -8.94
C LYS A 174 9.55 14.98 -9.02
N MET A 175 8.98 14.25 -8.07
CA MET A 175 7.53 14.06 -7.97
C MET A 175 6.79 15.40 -7.84
N LYS A 176 7.32 16.31 -7.03
CA LYS A 176 6.80 17.68 -6.85
C LYS A 176 6.82 18.46 -8.16
N ALA A 177 7.92 18.38 -8.93
CA ALA A 177 8.01 19.04 -10.23
C ALA A 177 6.94 18.52 -11.20
N ILE A 178 6.75 17.19 -11.31
CA ILE A 178 5.70 16.58 -12.14
C ILE A 178 4.32 17.06 -11.71
N LEU A 179 3.98 16.97 -10.42
CA LEU A 179 2.65 17.33 -9.92
C LEU A 179 2.35 18.82 -10.04
N SER A 180 3.37 19.70 -10.02
CA SER A 180 3.17 21.13 -10.28
C SER A 180 2.73 21.42 -11.71
N HIS A 181 3.23 20.68 -12.69
CA HIS A 181 2.81 20.81 -14.07
C HIS A 181 1.45 20.15 -14.36
N VAL A 182 1.12 19.09 -13.65
CA VAL A 182 -0.18 18.40 -13.74
C VAL A 182 -1.29 19.20 -13.02
N GLY A 183 -0.92 20.08 -12.07
CA GLY A 183 -1.90 20.83 -11.27
C GLY A 183 -2.61 19.97 -10.22
N ALA A 184 -1.96 18.95 -9.69
CA ALA A 184 -2.55 17.95 -8.79
C ALA A 184 -2.41 18.28 -7.30
N TRP A 185 -2.48 19.55 -6.94
CA TRP A 185 -2.38 20.00 -5.56
C TRP A 185 -3.69 19.78 -4.79
N ALA A 186 -3.58 19.40 -3.52
CA ALA A 186 -4.72 19.43 -2.62
C ALA A 186 -5.19 20.88 -2.42
N PRO A 187 -6.53 21.14 -2.36
CA PRO A 187 -7.03 22.48 -2.10
C PRO A 187 -6.51 23.02 -0.76
N LYS A 188 -6.20 24.33 -0.71
CA LYS A 188 -5.56 24.93 0.47
C LYS A 188 -6.41 24.84 1.73
N ALA A 189 -7.71 25.05 1.62
CA ALA A 189 -8.63 25.00 2.74
C ALA A 189 -8.64 23.60 3.38
N GLU A 190 -8.70 22.57 2.57
CA GLU A 190 -8.70 21.16 2.98
C GLU A 190 -7.35 20.76 3.59
N GLN A 191 -6.22 21.27 3.07
CA GLN A 191 -4.91 21.04 3.69
C GLN A 191 -4.86 21.62 5.11
N VAL A 192 -5.29 22.87 5.27
CA VAL A 192 -5.30 23.55 6.57
C VAL A 192 -6.26 22.86 7.55
N ALA A 193 -7.45 22.51 7.09
CA ALA A 193 -8.44 21.79 7.91
C ALA A 193 -7.91 20.40 8.33
N THR A 194 -7.28 19.66 7.39
CA THR A 194 -6.67 18.36 7.66
C THR A 194 -5.55 18.51 8.70
N ALA A 195 -4.63 19.45 8.52
CA ALA A 195 -3.53 19.69 9.47
C ALA A 195 -4.06 20.00 10.86
N LYS A 196 -5.06 20.88 10.95
CA LYS A 196 -5.71 21.23 12.21
C LYS A 196 -6.38 20.01 12.85
N TYR A 197 -7.12 19.22 12.08
CA TYR A 197 -7.81 18.03 12.61
C TYR A 197 -6.83 16.96 13.09
N LEU A 198 -5.75 16.71 12.33
CA LEU A 198 -4.71 15.73 12.71
C LEU A 198 -3.93 16.14 13.98
N SER A 199 -3.96 17.40 14.37
CA SER A 199 -3.36 17.89 15.63
C SER A 199 -4.33 17.86 16.82
N MET A 200 -5.58 17.41 16.63
CA MET A 200 -6.60 17.30 17.68
C MET A 200 -6.65 15.85 18.21
N ASP A 201 -5.64 15.46 18.97
CA ASP A 201 -5.41 14.05 19.39
C ASP A 201 -6.66 13.37 19.96
N ASP A 202 -7.37 14.00 20.89
CA ASP A 202 -8.56 13.42 21.51
C ASP A 202 -9.69 13.20 20.49
N ALA A 203 -9.95 14.18 19.63
CA ALA A 203 -10.98 14.09 18.61
C ALA A 203 -10.63 13.03 17.56
N LEU A 204 -9.37 13.00 17.11
CA LEU A 204 -8.86 12.04 16.15
C LEU A 204 -8.94 10.62 16.71
N ASN A 205 -8.42 10.40 17.91
CA ASN A 205 -8.42 9.09 18.57
C ASN A 205 -9.84 8.57 18.82
N SER A 206 -10.76 9.44 19.27
CA SER A 206 -12.16 9.09 19.45
C SER A 206 -12.80 8.69 18.12
N TYR A 207 -12.59 9.48 17.06
CA TYR A 207 -13.12 9.14 15.73
C TYR A 207 -12.57 7.81 15.21
N ILE A 208 -11.26 7.60 15.23
CA ILE A 208 -10.64 6.37 14.74
C ILE A 208 -11.10 5.16 15.52
N THR A 209 -11.21 5.26 16.84
CA THR A 209 -11.68 4.16 17.68
C THR A 209 -13.11 3.76 17.31
N ASN A 210 -14.02 4.73 17.21
CA ASN A 210 -15.41 4.48 16.84
C ASN A 210 -15.51 3.93 15.40
N PHE A 211 -14.80 4.54 14.45
CA PHE A 211 -14.83 4.13 13.05
C PHE A 211 -14.30 2.70 12.86
N LYS A 212 -13.19 2.35 13.52
CA LYS A 212 -12.65 0.99 13.51
C LYS A 212 -13.64 -0.01 14.11
N SER A 213 -14.28 0.33 15.22
CA SER A 213 -15.29 -0.51 15.86
C SER A 213 -16.45 -0.82 14.90
N GLU A 214 -16.98 0.22 14.24
CA GLU A 214 -18.09 0.09 13.29
C GLU A 214 -17.72 -0.78 12.07
N ILE A 215 -16.53 -0.59 11.49
CA ILE A 215 -16.07 -1.40 10.37
C ILE A 215 -15.85 -2.85 10.82
N SER A 216 -15.14 -3.05 11.93
CA SER A 216 -14.84 -4.37 12.47
C SER A 216 -16.10 -5.17 12.73
N GLN A 217 -17.13 -4.56 13.35
CA GLN A 217 -18.41 -5.22 13.60
C GLN A 217 -19.10 -5.68 12.31
N ARG A 218 -19.09 -4.84 11.25
CA ARG A 218 -19.69 -5.18 9.96
C ARG A 218 -18.93 -6.31 9.27
N LEU A 219 -17.61 -6.24 9.23
CA LEU A 219 -16.78 -7.28 8.63
C LEU A 219 -16.92 -8.60 9.38
N GLU A 220 -16.95 -8.56 10.71
CA GLU A 220 -17.15 -9.74 11.55
C GLU A 220 -18.53 -10.37 11.37
N TYR A 221 -19.56 -9.56 11.17
CA TYR A 221 -20.91 -10.06 10.85
C TYR A 221 -20.92 -10.87 9.56
N PHE A 222 -20.33 -10.34 8.49
CA PHE A 222 -20.20 -11.06 7.21
C PHE A 222 -19.32 -12.29 7.35
N TYR A 223 -18.19 -12.19 8.02
CA TYR A 223 -17.27 -13.30 8.25
C TYR A 223 -17.99 -14.48 8.94
N LYS A 224 -18.71 -14.21 10.02
CA LYS A 224 -19.51 -15.23 10.72
C LYS A 224 -20.60 -15.81 9.83
N GLY A 225 -21.24 -14.99 9.01
CA GLY A 225 -22.24 -15.44 8.04
C GLY A 225 -21.68 -16.44 7.02
N PHE A 226 -20.53 -16.11 6.39
CA PHE A 226 -19.88 -17.01 5.44
C PHE A 226 -19.36 -18.30 6.09
N ARG A 227 -18.84 -18.21 7.30
CA ARG A 227 -18.46 -19.40 8.07
C ARG A 227 -19.64 -20.34 8.33
N LYS A 228 -20.79 -19.82 8.72
CA LYS A 228 -22.02 -20.63 8.89
C LYS A 228 -22.44 -21.30 7.58
N LEU A 229 -22.39 -20.60 6.46
CA LEU A 229 -22.66 -21.20 5.14
C LEU A 229 -21.71 -22.35 4.85
N ARG A 230 -20.42 -22.20 5.09
CA ARG A 230 -19.42 -23.27 4.95
C ARG A 230 -19.75 -24.48 5.85
N GLU A 231 -20.06 -24.23 7.11
CA GLU A 231 -20.46 -25.25 8.10
C GLU A 231 -21.77 -25.97 7.69
N SER A 232 -22.63 -25.31 6.92
CA SER A 232 -23.85 -25.87 6.34
C SER A 232 -23.63 -26.62 5.00
N GLY A 233 -22.38 -26.79 4.57
CA GLY A 233 -22.01 -27.57 3.37
C GLY A 233 -21.92 -26.76 2.07
N PHE A 234 -22.10 -25.44 2.10
CA PHE A 234 -21.84 -24.62 0.91
C PHE A 234 -20.34 -24.52 0.62
N LYS A 235 -19.99 -24.55 -0.66
CA LYS A 235 -18.59 -24.42 -1.12
C LYS A 235 -18.13 -22.97 -1.08
N VAL A 236 -17.95 -22.45 0.11
CA VAL A 236 -17.49 -21.08 0.37
C VAL A 236 -16.38 -21.10 1.41
N ASP A 237 -15.37 -20.25 1.21
CA ASP A 237 -14.32 -20.00 2.19
C ASP A 237 -14.12 -18.49 2.39
N VAL A 238 -13.62 -18.09 3.55
CA VAL A 238 -13.50 -16.67 3.92
C VAL A 238 -12.28 -16.45 4.80
N ILE A 239 -11.52 -15.40 4.52
CA ILE A 239 -10.39 -14.97 5.34
C ILE A 239 -10.89 -14.09 6.48
N ALA A 240 -10.39 -14.35 7.70
CA ALA A 240 -10.72 -13.51 8.85
C ALA A 240 -10.29 -12.05 8.63
N PRO A 241 -11.11 -11.05 8.97
CA PRO A 241 -10.77 -9.65 8.81
C PRO A 241 -9.53 -9.26 9.60
N GLN A 242 -8.52 -8.74 8.92
CA GLN A 242 -7.30 -8.23 9.55
C GLN A 242 -7.27 -6.71 9.56
N ALA A 243 -7.63 -6.08 8.43
CA ALA A 243 -7.48 -4.65 8.26
C ALA A 243 -8.31 -4.10 7.08
N ALA A 244 -8.21 -2.79 6.85
CA ALA A 244 -8.88 -2.05 5.76
C ALA A 244 -10.41 -2.11 5.87
N ILE A 245 -11.10 -2.25 4.74
CA ILE A 245 -12.57 -2.25 4.63
C ILE A 245 -13.07 -3.42 3.79
N TYR A 246 -12.26 -4.47 3.63
CA TYR A 246 -12.50 -5.58 2.71
C TYR A 246 -12.65 -6.89 3.46
N LEU A 247 -13.45 -7.79 2.87
CA LEU A 247 -13.54 -9.18 3.27
C LEU A 247 -13.32 -10.04 2.01
N THR A 248 -12.35 -10.93 2.07
CA THR A 248 -12.06 -11.83 0.95
C THR A 248 -12.80 -13.14 1.13
N VAL A 249 -13.60 -13.48 0.13
CA VAL A 249 -14.44 -14.67 0.09
C VAL A 249 -14.18 -15.44 -1.19
N LYS A 250 -14.01 -16.75 -1.09
CA LYS A 250 -13.93 -17.68 -2.21
C LYS A 250 -15.24 -18.45 -2.35
N PHE A 251 -15.74 -18.54 -3.58
CA PHE A 251 -16.87 -19.40 -3.95
C PHE A 251 -16.41 -20.43 -4.98
N ASP A 252 -16.65 -21.70 -4.72
CA ASP A 252 -16.51 -22.76 -5.73
C ASP A 252 -17.88 -22.98 -6.39
N LEU A 253 -18.03 -22.44 -7.59
CA LEU A 253 -19.30 -22.45 -8.33
C LEU A 253 -19.47 -23.64 -9.28
N CYS A 254 -18.53 -24.61 -9.26
CA CYS A 254 -18.52 -25.79 -10.13
C CYS A 254 -18.78 -27.07 -9.34
#